data_f1888cc3e967672f8dea6dd9ec32c965
#
_entry.id   f1888cc3e967672f8dea6dd9ec32c965
#
_cell.length_a   1.000
_cell.length_b   1.000
_cell.length_c   1.000
_cell.angle_alpha   90.00
_cell.angle_beta   90.00
_cell.angle_gamma   90.00
#
_symmetry.space_group_name_H-M   'P 1'
#
loop_
_entity.id
_entity.type
_entity.pdbx_description
1 polymer ?
#
loop_
_entity_poly.entity_id
_entity_poly.type
_entity_poly.pdbx_seq_one_letter_code
_entity_poly.pdbx_strand_id
1 'polypeptide(L)' 'MHLFYTPDIEGDIYTLNADESRHCVRVLRLGAGEAVSLVDGKGTWYEGVIERAEVRGCEIRITDRRELY' A
#
# COMPACT_ATOMS: atom_id res chain seq x y z
N MET A 1 0.26 -3.78 12.45
CA MET A 1 0.51 -2.82 11.36
C MET A 1 0.91 -3.58 10.11
N HIS A 2 0.31 -3.24 8.98
CA HIS A 2 0.63 -3.85 7.69
C HIS A 2 1.50 -2.89 6.89
N LEU A 3 2.71 -3.31 6.58
CA LEU A 3 3.71 -2.48 5.92
C LEU A 3 4.12 -3.13 4.59
N PHE A 4 4.09 -2.34 3.53
CA PHE A 4 4.49 -2.78 2.20
C PHE A 4 5.69 -1.98 1.71
N TYR A 5 6.61 -2.66 1.02
CA TYR A 5 7.75 -2.00 0.39
C TYR A 5 7.37 -1.64 -1.03
N THR A 6 7.39 -0.34 -1.33
CA THR A 6 6.90 0.19 -2.60
C THR A 6 7.91 1.18 -3.17
N PRO A 7 9.04 0.69 -3.73
CA PRO A 7 10.12 1.57 -4.18
C PRO A 7 9.75 2.46 -5.37
N ASP A 8 8.70 2.10 -6.09
CA ASP A 8 8.22 2.82 -7.26
C ASP A 8 6.97 3.65 -6.98
N ILE A 9 6.69 3.93 -5.70
CA ILE A 9 5.49 4.68 -5.34
C ILE A 9 5.51 6.09 -5.93
N GLU A 10 4.38 6.51 -6.50
CA GLU A 10 4.25 7.77 -7.19
C GLU A 10 2.78 8.19 -7.19
N GLY A 11 2.50 9.48 -6.99
CA GLY A 11 1.15 10.00 -7.00
C GLY A 11 0.34 9.64 -5.76
N ASP A 12 -0.97 9.70 -5.89
CA ASP A 12 -1.89 9.51 -4.77
C ASP A 12 -2.53 8.13 -4.71
N ILE A 13 -2.46 7.38 -5.79
CA ILE A 13 -2.97 6.01 -5.87
C ILE A 13 -1.82 5.10 -6.26
N TYR A 14 -1.61 4.08 -5.46
CA TYR A 14 -0.59 3.08 -5.74
C TYR A 14 -1.24 1.72 -5.91
N THR A 15 -0.89 1.01 -6.97
CA THR A 15 -1.38 -0.34 -7.22
C THR A 15 -0.28 -1.34 -6.86
N LEU A 16 -0.55 -2.20 -5.89
CA LEU A 16 0.37 -3.27 -5.51
C LEU A 16 0.54 -4.25 -6.68
N ASN A 17 1.72 -4.84 -6.79
CA ASN A 17 1.94 -5.89 -7.78
C ASN A 17 1.09 -7.12 -7.45
N ALA A 18 1.04 -8.09 -8.36
CA ALA A 18 0.15 -9.25 -8.22
C ALA A 18 0.45 -10.07 -6.96
N ASP A 19 1.73 -10.27 -6.65
CA ASP A 19 2.11 -11.05 -5.46
C ASP A 19 1.73 -10.36 -4.17
N GLU A 20 2.02 -9.07 -4.06
CA GLU A 20 1.67 -8.26 -2.89
C GLU A 20 0.15 -8.13 -2.75
N SER A 21 -0.55 -7.97 -3.86
CA SER A 21 -2.01 -7.85 -3.86
C SER A 21 -2.65 -9.12 -3.33
N ARG A 22 -2.19 -10.28 -3.80
CA ARG A 22 -2.69 -11.55 -3.34
C ARG A 22 -2.41 -11.76 -1.85
N HIS A 23 -1.22 -11.40 -1.41
CA HIS A 23 -0.86 -11.48 0.01
C HIS A 23 -1.77 -10.58 0.84
N CYS A 24 -1.97 -9.35 0.40
CA CYS A 24 -2.81 -8.38 1.08
C CYS A 24 -4.25 -8.86 1.21
N VAL A 25 -4.84 -9.30 0.11
CA VAL A 25 -6.27 -9.64 0.07
C VAL A 25 -6.55 -11.03 0.62
N ARG A 26 -5.75 -12.02 0.26
CA ARG A 26 -6.03 -13.41 0.61
C ARG A 26 -5.38 -13.89 1.89
N VAL A 27 -4.17 -13.44 2.18
CA VAL A 27 -3.44 -13.89 3.37
C VAL A 27 -3.75 -12.98 4.55
N LEU A 28 -3.58 -11.67 4.38
CA LEU A 28 -3.86 -10.70 5.43
C LEU A 28 -5.34 -10.38 5.54
N ARG A 29 -6.12 -10.72 4.52
CA ARG A 29 -7.57 -10.51 4.46
C ARG A 29 -7.99 -9.06 4.67
N LEU A 30 -7.22 -8.15 4.10
CA LEU A 30 -7.52 -6.73 4.19
C LEU A 30 -8.54 -6.36 3.11
N GLY A 31 -9.45 -5.48 3.47
CA GLY A 31 -10.50 -5.02 2.58
C GLY A 31 -10.48 -3.52 2.37
N ALA A 32 -11.35 -3.04 1.49
CA ALA A 32 -11.47 -1.61 1.21
C ALA A 32 -11.75 -0.84 2.50
N GLY A 33 -11.08 0.30 2.64
CA GLY A 33 -11.20 1.16 3.83
C GLY A 33 -10.21 0.86 4.93
N GLU A 34 -9.48 -0.25 4.85
CA GLU A 34 -8.49 -0.58 5.88
C GLU A 34 -7.19 0.18 5.66
N ALA A 35 -6.57 0.60 6.76
CA ALA A 35 -5.35 1.38 6.74
C ALA A 35 -4.13 0.48 6.56
N VAL A 36 -3.18 0.94 5.75
CA VAL A 36 -1.90 0.26 5.53
C VAL A 36 -0.79 1.30 5.53
N SER A 37 0.43 0.83 5.75
CA SER A 37 1.62 1.69 5.68
C SER A 37 2.51 1.21 4.54
N LEU A 38 3.23 2.15 3.92
CA LEU A 38 4.11 1.85 2.80
C LEU A 38 5.43 2.59 3.00
N VAL A 39 6.52 1.99 2.54
CA VAL A 39 7.84 2.63 2.56
C VAL A 39 8.49 2.47 1.20
N ASP A 40 9.21 3.49 0.75
CA ASP A 40 9.86 3.45 -0.55
C ASP A 40 11.33 3.00 -0.46
N GLY A 41 11.86 2.82 0.73
CA GLY A 41 13.25 2.47 0.93
C GLY A 41 14.21 3.63 0.66
N LYS A 42 13.68 4.82 0.45
CA LYS A 42 14.46 6.03 0.14
C LYS A 42 14.29 7.12 1.19
N GLY A 43 13.69 6.76 2.33
CA GLY A 43 13.52 7.69 3.44
C GLY A 43 12.13 8.28 3.57
N THR A 44 11.14 7.80 2.81
CA THR A 44 9.77 8.27 2.91
C THR A 44 8.86 7.17 3.40
N TRP A 45 8.01 7.52 4.35
CA TRP A 45 6.96 6.67 4.89
C TRP A 45 5.62 7.21 4.40
N TYR A 46 4.74 6.30 3.99
CA TYR A 46 3.42 6.65 3.51
C TYR A 46 2.36 5.95 4.35
N GLU A 47 1.25 6.63 4.57
CA GLU A 47 0.04 6.02 5.10
C GLU A 47 -1.00 6.02 3.99
N GLY A 48 -1.79 4.96 3.93
CA GLY A 48 -2.82 4.85 2.92
C GLY A 48 -3.99 4.01 3.39
N VAL A 49 -5.04 4.00 2.57
CA VAL A 49 -6.20 3.14 2.79
C VAL A 49 -6.45 2.35 1.51
N ILE A 50 -6.90 1.11 1.69
CA ILE A 50 -7.22 0.27 0.54
C ILE A 50 -8.47 0.84 -0.14
N GLU A 51 -8.32 1.22 -1.40
CA GLU A 51 -9.40 1.74 -2.22
C GLU A 51 -10.15 0.61 -2.89
N ARG A 52 -9.42 -0.37 -3.44
CA ARG A 52 -9.99 -1.55 -4.09
C ARG A 52 -9.17 -2.77 -3.70
N ALA A 53 -9.83 -3.74 -3.07
CA ALA A 53 -9.19 -4.96 -2.61
C ALA A 53 -9.21 -6.02 -3.72
N GLU A 54 -8.44 -5.79 -4.78
CA GLU A 54 -8.36 -6.69 -5.92
C GLU A 54 -7.16 -7.62 -5.77
N VAL A 55 -7.38 -8.90 -5.99
CA VAL A 55 -6.34 -9.93 -5.82
C VAL A 55 -5.16 -9.72 -6.77
N ARG A 56 -5.42 -9.18 -7.95
CA ARG A 56 -4.38 -8.99 -8.97
C ARG A 56 -3.77 -7.60 -8.98
N GLY A 57 -4.41 -6.64 -8.34
CA GLY A 57 -3.94 -5.26 -8.33
C GLY A 57 -4.68 -4.47 -7.28
N CYS A 58 -4.29 -4.67 -6.02
CA CYS A 58 -4.90 -3.96 -4.91
C CYS A 58 -4.50 -2.49 -4.97
N GLU A 59 -5.49 -1.59 -5.00
CA GLU A 59 -5.25 -0.16 -5.09
C GLU A 59 -5.28 0.47 -3.71
N ILE A 60 -4.27 1.27 -3.43
CA ILE A 60 -4.12 1.97 -2.16
C ILE A 60 -4.12 3.47 -2.44
N ARG A 61 -5.01 4.20 -1.76
CA ARG A 61 -5.03 5.66 -1.83
C ARG A 61 -4.14 6.21 -0.72
N ILE A 62 -3.16 7.00 -1.10
CA ILE A 62 -2.21 7.59 -0.15
C ILE A 62 -2.88 8.74 0.57
N THR A 63 -2.85 8.70 1.90
CA THR A 63 -3.49 9.72 2.74
C THR A 63 -2.48 10.61 3.43
N ASP A 64 -1.24 10.16 3.61
CA ASP A 64 -0.21 10.95 4.27
C ASP A 64 1.18 10.52 3.80
N ARG A 65 2.13 11.45 3.86
CA ARG A 65 3.54 11.23 3.53
C ARG A 65 4.39 11.84 4.61
N ARG A 66 5.43 11.11 5.02
CA ARG A 66 6.41 11.62 5.99
C ARG A 66 7.81 11.30 5.52
N GLU A 67 8.63 12.32 5.42
CA GLU A 67 10.04 12.12 5.15
C GLU A 67 10.73 11.80 6.47
N LEU A 68 11.46 10.69 6.51
CA LEU A 68 12.13 10.23 7.72
C LEU A 68 13.54 10.77 7.84
N TYR A 69 14.08 11.34 6.78
CA TYR A 69 15.43 11.92 6.74
C TYR A 69 15.43 13.34 6.22
#